data_4d2f12c2651fd1af06c105f979ef036e
#
_entry.id   4d2f12c2651fd1af06c105f979ef036e
#
_cell.length_a   1.000
_cell.length_b   1.000
_cell.length_c   1.000
_cell.angle_alpha   90.00
_cell.angle_beta   90.00
_cell.angle_gamma   90.00
#
_symmetry.space_group_name_H-M   'P 1'
#
loop_
_entity.id
_entity.type
_entity.pdbx_description
1 polymer ?
#
loop_
_entity_poly.entity_id
_entity_poly.type
_entity_poly.pdbx_seq_one_letter_code
_entity_poly.pdbx_strand_id
1 'polypeptide(L)'
;MDNFSSDRLLDSLFDGVYFVDLDRRITFWNSSAERISGYSKQEVTGSCCADNLLRHIDATGRELCLNGCPLAASILDGKTRESSVFLHHKLGHRVPVSVRTSPVRDDQGAIIGAVEIFSDNSNSLQILQEYEKLKQEAYLDVLTGIGNRRYGEMTLSTRIYDLQSHKLPFGVLFM
;
A
#
# COMPACT_ATOMS: atom_id res chain seq x y z
N MET A 1 -20.59 -0.32 32.73
CA MET A 1 -19.74 -0.71 31.59
C MET A 1 -20.00 0.30 30.51
N ASP A 2 -19.08 1.25 30.37
CA ASP A 2 -19.22 2.37 29.43
C ASP A 2 -19.28 1.81 28.01
N ASN A 3 -20.36 2.09 27.32
CA ASN A 3 -20.59 1.76 25.93
C ASN A 3 -19.59 2.58 25.11
N PHE A 4 -18.39 2.08 24.92
CA PHE A 4 -17.47 2.62 23.91
C PHE A 4 -18.19 2.46 22.58
N SER A 5 -18.69 3.57 22.04
CA SER A 5 -19.29 3.56 20.70
C SER A 5 -18.25 3.01 19.73
N SER A 6 -18.62 2.00 18.94
CA SER A 6 -17.74 1.39 17.92
C SER A 6 -17.10 2.45 17.04
N ASP A 7 -17.80 3.55 16.77
CA ASP A 7 -17.30 4.68 15.99
C ASP A 7 -16.09 5.35 16.64
N ARG A 8 -16.08 5.53 17.97
CA ARG A 8 -14.94 6.12 18.68
C ARG A 8 -13.71 5.23 18.62
N LEU A 9 -13.89 3.91 18.66
CA LEU A 9 -12.78 2.96 18.49
C LEU A 9 -12.19 3.06 17.09
N LEU A 10 -13.04 3.08 16.07
CA LEU A 10 -12.60 3.22 14.68
C LEU A 10 -11.95 4.59 14.41
N ASP A 11 -12.41 5.65 15.06
CA ASP A 11 -11.80 6.99 14.98
C ASP A 11 -10.44 7.08 15.68
N SER A 12 -10.14 6.20 16.62
CA SER A 12 -8.83 6.15 17.29
C SER A 12 -7.74 5.44 16.48
N LEU A 13 -8.10 4.78 15.38
CA LEU A 13 -7.14 4.09 14.51
C LEU A 13 -6.33 5.09 13.68
N PHE A 14 -5.05 4.77 13.45
CA PHE A 14 -4.19 5.56 12.58
C PHE A 14 -4.47 5.33 11.10
N ASP A 15 -5.04 4.17 10.77
CA ASP A 15 -5.43 3.80 9.43
C ASP A 15 -6.76 4.44 9.04
N GLY A 16 -6.90 4.80 7.77
CA GLY A 16 -8.17 5.18 7.19
C GLY A 16 -9.10 3.97 7.12
N VAL A 17 -10.33 4.13 7.61
CA VAL A 17 -11.34 3.08 7.59
C VAL A 17 -12.63 3.64 7.01
N TYR A 18 -13.20 2.93 6.05
CA TYR A 18 -14.56 3.22 5.60
C TYR A 18 -15.35 1.95 5.31
N PHE A 19 -16.66 2.05 5.46
CA PHE A 19 -17.62 1.00 5.13
C PHE A 19 -18.46 1.42 3.94
N VAL A 20 -18.83 0.44 3.13
CA VAL A 20 -19.80 0.61 2.05
C VAL A 20 -20.90 -0.43 2.16
N ASP A 21 -22.08 -0.08 1.68
CA ASP A 21 -23.19 -1.02 1.47
C ASP A 21 -22.98 -1.87 0.19
N LEU A 22 -23.98 -2.67 -0.17
CA LEU A 22 -23.93 -3.52 -1.38
C LEU A 22 -23.87 -2.70 -2.68
N ASP A 23 -24.39 -1.48 -2.69
CA ASP A 23 -24.33 -0.54 -3.80
C ASP A 23 -23.03 0.28 -3.82
N ARG A 24 -22.11 -0.07 -2.93
CA ARG A 24 -20.81 0.62 -2.72
C ARG A 24 -20.98 2.09 -2.29
N ARG A 25 -22.08 2.44 -1.63
CA ARG A 25 -22.25 3.75 -1.00
C ARG A 25 -21.52 3.79 0.33
N ILE A 26 -20.76 4.83 0.57
CA ILE A 26 -20.00 5.02 1.80
C ILE A 26 -21.00 5.32 2.94
N THR A 27 -21.00 4.44 3.95
CA THR A 27 -21.86 4.54 5.12
C THR A 27 -21.11 4.95 6.39
N PHE A 28 -19.81 4.75 6.40
CA PHE A 28 -18.91 5.15 7.50
C PHE A 28 -17.58 5.64 6.94
N TRP A 29 -16.98 6.61 7.62
CA TRP A 29 -15.71 7.22 7.27
C TRP A 29 -15.05 7.74 8.56
N ASN A 30 -13.84 7.25 8.92
CA ASN A 30 -13.17 7.67 10.15
C ASN A 30 -12.29 8.92 9.95
N SER A 31 -11.85 9.49 11.06
CA SER A 31 -11.00 10.68 11.09
C SER A 31 -9.65 10.48 10.37
N SER A 32 -9.09 9.28 10.39
CA SER A 32 -7.85 8.97 9.68
C SER A 32 -8.06 8.89 8.17
N ALA A 33 -9.21 8.41 7.71
CA ALA A 33 -9.56 8.45 6.31
C ALA A 33 -9.69 9.90 5.79
N GLU A 34 -10.26 10.82 6.60
CA GLU A 34 -10.26 12.25 6.29
C GLU A 34 -8.84 12.79 6.13
N ARG A 35 -7.97 12.50 7.10
CA ARG A 35 -6.58 13.00 7.11
C ARG A 35 -5.78 12.49 5.92
N ILE A 36 -5.88 11.21 5.57
CA ILE A 36 -5.09 10.56 4.51
C ILE A 36 -5.58 10.97 3.12
N SER A 37 -6.89 11.12 2.95
CA SER A 37 -7.49 11.39 1.63
C SER A 37 -7.79 12.88 1.38
N GLY A 38 -7.91 13.67 2.46
CA GLY A 38 -8.33 15.06 2.41
C GLY A 38 -9.84 15.29 2.24
N TYR A 39 -10.63 14.22 2.13
CA TYR A 39 -12.08 14.31 2.03
C TYR A 39 -12.73 14.15 3.40
N SER A 40 -13.63 15.06 3.78
CA SER A 40 -14.35 14.96 5.04
C SER A 40 -15.47 13.91 4.98
N LYS A 41 -15.83 13.37 6.15
CA LYS A 41 -16.97 12.44 6.30
C LYS A 41 -18.26 12.99 5.68
N GLN A 42 -18.51 14.29 5.85
CA GLN A 42 -19.71 14.93 5.32
C GLN A 42 -19.77 14.94 3.78
N GLU A 43 -18.60 15.06 3.13
CA GLU A 43 -18.50 15.09 1.66
C GLU A 43 -18.68 13.71 1.04
N VAL A 44 -18.25 12.66 1.74
CA VAL A 44 -18.20 11.31 1.15
C VAL A 44 -19.37 10.43 1.54
N THR A 45 -20.00 10.65 2.69
CA THR A 45 -21.12 9.80 3.16
C THR A 45 -22.28 9.84 2.17
N GLY A 46 -22.75 8.65 1.76
CA GLY A 46 -23.79 8.47 0.76
C GLY A 46 -23.32 8.49 -0.69
N SER A 47 -22.09 8.94 -0.97
CA SER A 47 -21.50 8.87 -2.31
C SER A 47 -21.08 7.44 -2.64
N CYS A 48 -21.16 7.07 -3.91
CA CYS A 48 -20.60 5.77 -4.34
C CYS A 48 -19.09 5.85 -4.43
N CYS A 49 -18.37 4.93 -3.79
CA CYS A 49 -16.91 4.90 -3.86
C CYS A 49 -16.40 4.70 -5.30
N ALA A 50 -17.23 4.18 -6.21
CA ALA A 50 -16.92 4.04 -7.62
C ALA A 50 -17.03 5.36 -8.41
N ASP A 51 -17.68 6.40 -7.87
CA ASP A 51 -17.84 7.71 -8.52
C ASP A 51 -16.54 8.54 -8.53
N ASN A 52 -15.42 7.84 -8.58
CA ASN A 52 -14.09 8.43 -8.73
C ASN A 52 -13.59 9.26 -7.53
N LEU A 53 -14.12 9.04 -6.32
CA LEU A 53 -13.68 9.79 -5.15
C LEU A 53 -12.19 9.52 -4.84
N LEU A 54 -11.84 8.28 -4.50
CA LEU A 54 -10.46 7.90 -4.17
C LEU A 54 -9.63 7.49 -5.38
N ARG A 55 -10.27 7.15 -6.51
CA ARG A 55 -9.62 6.82 -7.80
C ARG A 55 -8.36 5.98 -7.63
N HIS A 56 -8.48 4.84 -6.97
CA HIS A 56 -7.36 3.95 -6.76
C HIS A 56 -6.74 3.52 -8.09
N ILE A 57 -5.42 3.67 -8.20
CA ILE A 57 -4.63 3.15 -9.32
C ILE A 57 -3.55 2.22 -8.81
N ASP A 58 -3.18 1.24 -9.61
CA ASP A 58 -2.03 0.38 -9.35
C ASP A 58 -0.71 1.05 -9.81
N ALA A 59 0.41 0.34 -9.63
CA ALA A 59 1.74 0.81 -10.04
C ALA A 59 1.88 1.04 -11.55
N THR A 60 0.98 0.48 -12.38
CA THR A 60 0.96 0.69 -13.83
C THR A 60 0.09 1.86 -14.26
N GLY A 61 -0.63 2.50 -13.32
CA GLY A 61 -1.56 3.58 -13.58
C GLY A 61 -2.98 3.12 -13.94
N ARG A 62 -3.28 1.82 -13.85
CA ARG A 62 -4.61 1.27 -14.13
C ARG A 62 -5.60 1.69 -13.05
N GLU A 63 -6.75 2.23 -13.44
CA GLU A 63 -7.83 2.62 -12.52
C GLU A 63 -8.59 1.38 -12.02
N LEU A 64 -8.40 1.05 -10.74
CA LEU A 64 -9.00 -0.13 -10.11
C LEU A 64 -10.48 0.08 -9.78
N CYS A 65 -10.90 1.29 -9.46
CA CYS A 65 -12.30 1.58 -9.12
C CYS A 65 -13.27 1.27 -10.27
N LEU A 66 -12.79 1.37 -11.52
CA LEU A 66 -13.55 1.04 -12.73
C LEU A 66 -13.36 -0.40 -13.18
N ASN A 67 -12.14 -0.94 -13.01
CA ASN A 67 -11.76 -2.24 -13.58
C ASN A 67 -10.95 -3.07 -12.55
N GLY A 68 -11.64 -3.94 -11.82
CA GLY A 68 -10.99 -4.86 -10.87
C GLY A 68 -10.87 -4.33 -9.45
N CYS A 69 -11.87 -3.57 -9.00
CA CYS A 69 -11.95 -3.03 -7.64
C CYS A 69 -11.91 -4.16 -6.59
N PRO A 70 -10.88 -4.18 -5.68
CA PRO A 70 -10.79 -5.20 -4.63
C PRO A 70 -11.99 -5.20 -3.70
N LEU A 71 -12.53 -4.02 -3.38
CA LEU A 71 -13.71 -3.86 -2.52
C LEU A 71 -14.96 -4.50 -3.14
N ALA A 72 -15.23 -4.20 -4.43
CA ALA A 72 -16.34 -4.79 -5.16
C ALA A 72 -16.21 -6.31 -5.26
N ALA A 73 -15.02 -6.81 -5.51
CA ALA A 73 -14.74 -8.24 -5.55
C ALA A 73 -14.95 -8.91 -4.18
N SER A 74 -14.63 -8.22 -3.06
CA SER A 74 -14.88 -8.72 -1.70
C SER A 74 -16.36 -8.82 -1.37
N ILE A 75 -17.18 -7.89 -1.86
CA ILE A 75 -18.64 -7.97 -1.75
C ILE A 75 -19.16 -9.19 -2.52
N LEU A 76 -18.65 -9.42 -3.74
CA LEU A 76 -19.16 -10.44 -4.65
C LEU A 76 -18.86 -11.87 -4.19
N ASP A 77 -17.62 -12.13 -3.76
CA ASP A 77 -17.17 -13.51 -3.46
C ASP A 77 -16.88 -13.77 -1.98
N GLY A 78 -17.01 -12.75 -1.13
CA GLY A 78 -16.85 -12.87 0.31
C GLY A 78 -15.42 -13.08 0.79
N LYS A 79 -14.40 -12.77 -0.02
CA LYS A 79 -12.98 -12.95 0.33
C LYS A 79 -12.32 -11.63 0.70
N THR A 80 -11.42 -11.69 1.68
CA THR A 80 -10.52 -10.57 2.02
C THR A 80 -9.44 -10.42 0.95
N ARG A 81 -9.06 -9.17 0.67
CA ARG A 81 -8.00 -8.83 -0.29
C ARG A 81 -7.06 -7.79 0.29
N GLU A 82 -5.84 -7.82 -0.21
CA GLU A 82 -4.83 -6.82 0.12
C GLU A 82 -4.13 -6.37 -1.16
N SER A 83 -3.84 -5.07 -1.26
CA SER A 83 -3.20 -4.48 -2.43
C SER A 83 -2.44 -3.22 -2.05
N SER A 84 -1.33 -2.96 -2.74
CA SER A 84 -0.65 -1.66 -2.68
C SER A 84 -1.10 -0.83 -3.86
N VAL A 85 -1.65 0.35 -3.58
CA VAL A 85 -2.26 1.22 -4.60
C VAL A 85 -1.94 2.69 -4.30
N PHE A 86 -2.29 3.56 -5.22
CA PHE A 86 -2.24 5.01 -5.02
C PHE A 86 -3.65 5.56 -4.99
N LEU A 87 -4.06 6.17 -3.89
CA LEU A 87 -5.32 6.91 -3.82
C LEU A 87 -5.14 8.34 -4.34
N HIS A 88 -6.22 8.93 -4.82
CA HIS A 88 -6.28 10.32 -5.22
C HIS A 88 -6.66 11.19 -4.02
N HIS A 89 -5.74 12.05 -3.58
CA HIS A 89 -6.03 13.02 -2.52
C HIS A 89 -6.85 14.19 -3.07
N LYS A 90 -7.71 14.78 -2.25
CA LYS A 90 -8.55 15.92 -2.62
C LYS A 90 -7.78 17.09 -3.24
N LEU A 91 -6.53 17.31 -2.82
CA LEU A 91 -5.64 18.33 -3.38
C LEU A 91 -4.97 17.94 -4.71
N GLY A 92 -5.32 16.81 -5.29
CA GLY A 92 -4.88 16.41 -6.64
C GLY A 92 -3.63 15.54 -6.70
N HIS A 93 -2.89 15.32 -5.61
CA HIS A 93 -1.75 14.43 -5.60
C HIS A 93 -2.14 12.98 -5.32
N ARG A 94 -1.20 12.06 -5.55
CA ARG A 94 -1.36 10.64 -5.24
C ARG A 94 -0.72 10.31 -3.90
N VAL A 95 -1.44 9.54 -3.06
CA VAL A 95 -0.93 9.01 -1.80
C VAL A 95 -0.77 7.51 -1.94
N PRO A 96 0.45 6.96 -1.76
CA PRO A 96 0.66 5.52 -1.77
C PRO A 96 0.05 4.91 -0.50
N VAL A 97 -0.81 3.93 -0.67
CA VAL A 97 -1.48 3.27 0.45
C VAL A 97 -1.44 1.74 0.30
N SER A 98 -1.38 1.06 1.44
CA SER A 98 -1.72 -0.36 1.54
C SER A 98 -3.20 -0.46 1.86
N VAL A 99 -3.94 -1.17 1.04
CA VAL A 99 -5.39 -1.33 1.15
C VAL A 99 -5.71 -2.76 1.51
N ARG A 100 -6.57 -2.94 2.52
CA ARG A 100 -7.15 -4.23 2.87
C ARG A 100 -8.67 -4.12 2.83
N THR A 101 -9.31 -5.00 2.06
CA THR A 101 -10.78 -5.06 1.93
C THR A 101 -11.32 -6.36 2.48
N SER A 102 -12.44 -6.30 3.19
CA SER A 102 -13.12 -7.48 3.74
C SER A 102 -14.63 -7.32 3.65
N PRO A 103 -15.39 -8.42 3.39
CA PRO A 103 -16.83 -8.36 3.42
C PRO A 103 -17.34 -8.12 4.86
N VAL A 104 -18.39 -7.34 5.00
CA VAL A 104 -19.14 -7.19 6.24
C VAL A 104 -20.38 -8.06 6.15
N ARG A 105 -20.66 -8.82 7.21
CA ARG A 105 -21.78 -9.76 7.28
C ARG A 105 -22.72 -9.39 8.42
N ASP A 106 -23.99 -9.67 8.24
CA ASP A 106 -24.98 -9.62 9.30
C ASP A 106 -24.91 -10.84 10.23
N ASP A 107 -25.78 -10.87 11.25
CA ASP A 107 -25.88 -11.97 12.22
C ASP A 107 -26.30 -13.31 11.59
N GLN A 108 -26.84 -13.30 10.37
CA GLN A 108 -27.23 -14.47 9.62
C GLN A 108 -26.15 -14.94 8.65
N GLY A 109 -25.03 -14.21 8.58
CA GLY A 109 -23.88 -14.51 7.71
C GLY A 109 -24.02 -13.97 6.27
N ALA A 110 -25.10 -13.26 5.96
CA ALA A 110 -25.27 -12.64 4.66
C ALA A 110 -24.35 -11.42 4.52
N ILE A 111 -23.76 -11.24 3.34
CA ILE A 111 -22.93 -10.06 3.05
C ILE A 111 -23.85 -8.85 2.94
N ILE A 112 -23.61 -7.81 3.74
CA ILE A 112 -24.34 -6.55 3.76
C ILE A 112 -23.53 -5.36 3.24
N GLY A 113 -22.26 -5.60 2.90
CA GLY A 113 -21.35 -4.59 2.39
C GLY A 113 -19.91 -5.02 2.54
N ALA A 114 -19.00 -4.05 2.53
CA ALA A 114 -17.57 -4.29 2.78
C ALA A 114 -16.93 -3.15 3.56
N VAL A 115 -15.83 -3.48 4.22
CA VAL A 115 -14.91 -2.52 4.84
C VAL A 115 -13.63 -2.44 4.04
N GLU A 116 -13.10 -1.24 3.90
CA GLU A 116 -11.74 -1.00 3.44
C GLU A 116 -10.95 -0.28 4.53
N ILE A 117 -9.77 -0.81 4.80
CA ILE A 117 -8.76 -0.23 5.69
C ILE A 117 -7.57 0.15 4.81
N PHE A 118 -7.08 1.37 4.94
CA PHE A 118 -5.94 1.83 4.18
C PHE A 118 -4.94 2.61 5.03
N SER A 119 -3.67 2.24 4.89
CA SER A 119 -2.54 2.82 5.61
C SER A 119 -1.70 3.66 4.66
N ASP A 120 -1.31 4.87 5.10
CA ASP A 120 -0.40 5.72 4.34
C ASP A 120 1.02 5.14 4.37
N ASN A 121 1.54 4.79 3.21
CA ASN A 121 2.87 4.22 3.02
C ASN A 121 3.92 5.23 2.54
N SER A 122 3.62 6.52 2.54
CA SER A 122 4.52 7.57 2.04
C SER A 122 5.89 7.53 2.73
N ASN A 123 5.92 7.44 4.05
CA ASN A 123 7.16 7.36 4.80
C ASN A 123 7.99 6.11 4.48
N SER A 124 7.34 4.96 4.36
CA SER A 124 8.02 3.70 4.05
C SER A 124 8.67 3.74 2.66
N LEU A 125 7.97 4.30 1.68
CA LEU A 125 8.51 4.47 0.33
C LEU A 125 9.65 5.48 0.28
N GLN A 126 9.57 6.58 1.02
CA GLN A 126 10.66 7.56 1.12
C GLN A 126 11.92 6.93 1.72
N ILE A 127 11.78 6.20 2.82
CA ILE A 127 12.90 5.49 3.46
C ILE A 127 13.52 4.48 2.49
N LEU A 128 12.71 3.72 1.75
CA LEU A 128 13.22 2.76 0.77
C LEU A 128 13.98 3.44 -0.36
N GLN A 129 13.46 4.54 -0.90
CA GLN A 129 14.11 5.31 -1.96
C GLN A 129 15.43 5.91 -1.47
N GLU A 130 15.48 6.45 -0.25
CA GLU A 130 16.69 6.99 0.33
C GLU A 130 17.72 5.89 0.59
N TYR A 131 17.31 4.74 1.08
CA TYR A 131 18.17 3.57 1.26
C TYR A 131 18.79 3.11 -0.08
N GLU A 132 17.98 2.97 -1.14
CA GLU A 132 18.50 2.58 -2.45
C GLU A 132 19.47 3.63 -3.03
N LYS A 133 19.18 4.92 -2.83
CA LYS A 133 20.08 6.01 -3.21
C LYS A 133 21.42 5.91 -2.49
N LEU A 134 21.40 5.79 -1.16
CA LEU A 134 22.61 5.65 -0.35
C LEU A 134 23.40 4.40 -0.74
N LYS A 135 22.72 3.31 -1.03
CA LYS A 135 23.35 2.08 -1.51
C LYS A 135 24.03 2.27 -2.86
N GLN A 136 23.41 2.99 -3.80
CA GLN A 136 24.05 3.33 -5.07
C GLN A 136 25.30 4.20 -4.86
N GLU A 137 25.20 5.26 -4.05
CA GLU A 137 26.34 6.13 -3.73
C GLU A 137 27.49 5.38 -3.04
N ALA A 138 27.17 4.39 -2.18
CA ALA A 138 28.18 3.60 -1.46
C ALA A 138 28.91 2.59 -2.35
N TYR A 139 28.29 2.09 -3.41
CA TYR A 139 28.78 0.94 -4.18
C TYR A 139 29.05 1.23 -5.66
N LEU A 140 28.54 2.33 -6.21
CA LEU A 140 28.80 2.69 -7.60
C LEU A 140 29.81 3.83 -7.69
N ASP A 141 30.59 3.82 -8.76
CA ASP A 141 31.44 4.94 -9.15
C ASP A 141 30.58 5.99 -9.88
N VAL A 142 30.67 7.23 -9.42
CA VAL A 142 29.80 8.34 -9.87
C VAL A 142 30.00 8.69 -11.36
N LEU A 143 31.21 8.45 -11.90
CA LEU A 143 31.53 8.82 -13.28
C LEU A 143 31.15 7.74 -14.28
N THR A 144 31.36 6.50 -13.92
CA THR A 144 31.21 5.36 -14.84
C THR A 144 29.94 4.55 -14.60
N GLY A 145 29.29 4.70 -13.43
CA GLY A 145 28.10 3.93 -13.05
C GLY A 145 28.38 2.44 -12.76
N ILE A 146 29.64 1.99 -12.82
CA ILE A 146 30.04 0.62 -12.47
C ILE A 146 30.35 0.52 -10.97
N GLY A 147 30.50 -0.72 -10.47
CA GLY A 147 30.87 -0.96 -9.08
C GLY A 147 32.20 -0.30 -8.72
N ASN A 148 32.22 0.46 -7.62
CA ASN A 148 33.44 1.07 -7.11
C ASN A 148 34.34 0.01 -6.42
N ARG A 149 35.52 0.42 -5.97
CA ARG A 149 36.47 -0.47 -5.28
C ARG A 149 35.82 -1.23 -4.12
N ARG A 150 35.01 -0.57 -3.31
CA ARG A 150 34.33 -1.18 -2.16
C ARG A 150 33.37 -2.30 -2.59
N TYR A 151 32.64 -2.08 -3.66
CA TYR A 151 31.77 -3.09 -4.26
C TYR A 151 32.55 -4.31 -4.75
N GLY A 152 33.69 -4.07 -5.42
CA GLY A 152 34.58 -5.12 -5.88
C GLY A 152 35.13 -5.96 -4.73
N GLU A 153 35.65 -5.33 -3.66
CA GLU A 153 36.18 -6.01 -2.48
C GLU A 153 35.08 -6.84 -1.76
N MET A 154 33.88 -6.30 -1.61
CA MET A 154 32.76 -7.02 -1.01
C MET A 154 32.34 -8.23 -1.86
N THR A 155 32.21 -8.03 -3.17
CA THR A 155 31.83 -9.11 -4.10
C THR A 155 32.86 -10.22 -4.10
N LEU A 156 34.13 -9.88 -4.14
CA LEU A 156 35.25 -10.85 -4.09
C LEU A 156 35.20 -11.65 -2.78
N SER A 157 35.01 -10.99 -1.64
CA SER A 157 34.89 -11.64 -0.33
C SER A 157 33.77 -12.64 -0.30
N THR A 158 32.59 -12.27 -0.85
CA THR A 158 31.41 -13.15 -0.96
C THR A 158 31.73 -14.38 -1.83
N ARG A 159 32.37 -14.18 -2.99
CA ARG A 159 32.77 -15.29 -3.88
C ARG A 159 33.77 -16.24 -3.28
N ILE A 160 34.72 -15.71 -2.48
CA ILE A 160 35.69 -16.54 -1.73
C ILE A 160 34.93 -17.39 -0.68
N TYR A 161 34.01 -16.80 0.04
CA TYR A 161 33.15 -17.53 0.98
C TYR A 161 32.34 -18.64 0.31
N ASP A 162 31.69 -18.35 -0.83
CA ASP A 162 30.92 -19.33 -1.62
C ASP A 162 31.83 -20.49 -2.10
N LEU A 163 33.04 -20.18 -2.53
CA LEU A 163 34.01 -21.21 -2.91
C LEU A 163 34.39 -22.11 -1.72
N GLN A 164 34.63 -21.51 -0.55
CA GLN A 164 35.05 -22.27 0.64
C GLN A 164 33.92 -23.12 1.21
N SER A 165 32.70 -22.54 1.31
CA SER A 165 31.57 -23.15 1.98
C SER A 165 30.76 -24.06 1.07
N HIS A 166 30.55 -23.65 -0.19
CA HIS A 166 29.64 -24.31 -1.13
C HIS A 166 30.35 -24.92 -2.33
N LYS A 167 31.71 -24.78 -2.42
CA LYS A 167 32.55 -25.27 -3.54
C LYS A 167 32.12 -24.71 -4.90
N LEU A 168 31.57 -23.50 -4.93
CA LEU A 168 31.19 -22.80 -6.15
C LEU A 168 32.41 -22.07 -6.75
N PRO A 169 32.94 -22.51 -7.90
CA PRO A 169 34.08 -21.86 -8.52
C PRO A 169 33.71 -20.51 -9.14
N PHE A 170 34.64 -19.57 -9.14
CA PHE A 170 34.52 -18.29 -9.84
C PHE A 170 35.84 -17.88 -10.48
N GLY A 171 35.74 -16.96 -11.44
CA GLY A 171 36.90 -16.35 -12.08
C GLY A 171 36.90 -14.84 -11.95
N VAL A 172 38.05 -14.21 -12.01
CA VAL A 172 38.22 -12.75 -12.03
C VAL A 172 38.89 -12.36 -13.34
N LEU A 173 38.28 -11.41 -14.05
CA LEU A 173 38.84 -10.85 -15.27
C LEU A 173 39.27 -9.41 -15.00
N PHE A 174 40.50 -9.09 -15.26
CA PHE A 174 41.05 -7.73 -15.27
C PHE A 174 41.14 -7.25 -16.73
N MET A 175 40.51 -6.09 -17.00
CA MET A 175 40.60 -5.44 -18.30
C MET A 175 41.18 -4.03 -18.17
#